data_2945cd6c71af790dca0c2ef8437c46ce
#
_entry.id   2945cd6c71af790dca0c2ef8437c46ce
#
_cell.length_a   1.000
_cell.length_b   1.000
_cell.length_c   1.000
_cell.angle_alpha   90.00
_cell.angle_beta   90.00
_cell.angle_gamma   90.00
#
_symmetry.space_group_name_H-M   'P 1'
#
loop_
_entity.id
_entity.type
_entity.pdbx_description
1 polymer ?
#
loop_
_entity_poly.entity_id
_entity_poly.type
_entity_poly.pdbx_seq_one_letter_code
_entity_poly.pdbx_strand_id
1 'polypeptide(L)'
;MKNYSEDPNRQYHIQTAKGGIGKYVIMPGDPKRCVKIAQYLDNPVLIADNREYVTYTGTLDQVKVSVTSTGIGGPSAAIAMEELCRCGADTFIRIGTCGGMQTDVKSGDIVVSTGAIRMEGTSREYAPIEFPAVPDLTVTNALVKAAKSKGYPFHTGVVQCKDSFYGQHEPERKPVGYDLLHKWEAWKQLGCLASEMESAALFVVASSLGVRVGSCFL
;
A
#
# COMPACT_ATOMS: atom_id res chain seq x y z
N MET A 1 16.31 16.31 10.11
CA MET A 1 14.94 16.46 9.61
C MET A 1 14.06 16.92 10.76
N LYS A 2 13.19 17.91 10.56
CA LYS A 2 12.39 18.50 11.65
C LYS A 2 11.28 17.53 12.06
N ASN A 3 11.18 17.25 13.37
CA ASN A 3 10.06 16.51 13.96
C ASN A 3 9.08 17.52 14.55
N TYR A 4 7.80 17.37 14.23
CA TYR A 4 6.72 18.26 14.71
C TYR A 4 5.94 17.67 15.90
N SER A 5 6.32 16.46 16.36
CA SER A 5 5.70 15.80 17.51
C SER A 5 6.00 16.56 18.81
N GLU A 6 5.05 16.58 19.73
CA GLU A 6 5.25 17.09 21.11
C GLU A 6 6.25 16.23 21.87
N ASP A 7 6.24 14.91 21.65
CA ASP A 7 7.29 13.99 22.11
C ASP A 7 8.35 13.85 21.00
N PRO A 8 9.57 14.36 21.18
CA PRO A 8 10.62 14.30 20.17
C PRO A 8 11.07 12.88 19.81
N ASN A 9 10.74 11.88 20.64
CA ASN A 9 11.04 10.47 20.38
C ASN A 9 10.00 9.78 19.51
N ARG A 10 8.82 10.38 19.31
CA ARG A 10 7.73 9.82 18.52
C ARG A 10 7.56 10.57 17.20
N GLN A 11 7.13 9.86 16.18
CA GLN A 11 6.75 10.48 14.91
C GLN A 11 5.41 11.21 15.04
N TYR A 12 5.26 12.31 14.30
CA TYR A 12 4.13 13.23 14.48
C TYR A 12 2.77 12.59 14.18
N HIS A 13 2.65 11.86 13.06
CA HIS A 13 1.36 11.29 12.67
C HIS A 13 1.15 9.89 13.24
N ILE A 14 2.10 8.98 13.05
CA ILE A 14 1.91 7.57 13.45
C ILE A 14 2.19 7.32 14.94
N GLN A 15 2.71 8.29 15.68
CA GLN A 15 3.00 8.22 17.11
C GLN A 15 3.83 7.00 17.55
N THR A 16 4.63 6.46 16.64
CA THR A 16 5.60 5.38 16.93
C THR A 16 7.00 5.95 17.17
N ALA A 17 7.84 5.18 17.86
CA ALA A 17 9.20 5.53 18.17
C ALA A 17 10.20 4.53 17.57
N LYS A 18 11.45 4.96 17.45
CA LYS A 18 12.56 4.11 17.02
C LYS A 18 12.71 2.91 17.98
N GLY A 19 12.81 1.70 17.43
CA GLY A 19 12.85 0.46 18.21
C GLY A 19 11.45 -0.10 18.60
N GLY A 20 10.38 0.69 18.50
CA GLY A 20 9.01 0.23 18.78
C GLY A 20 8.40 -0.63 17.67
N ILE A 21 8.94 -0.57 16.45
CA ILE A 21 8.45 -1.30 15.29
C ILE A 21 9.50 -2.27 14.73
N GLY A 22 9.04 -3.22 13.88
CA GLY A 22 9.89 -4.13 13.12
C GLY A 22 10.43 -3.50 11.84
N LYS A 23 11.42 -4.16 11.23
CA LYS A 23 11.91 -3.82 9.90
C LYS A 23 10.89 -4.11 8.80
N TYR A 24 10.06 -5.12 9.00
CA TYR A 24 8.98 -5.53 8.10
C TYR A 24 7.67 -4.95 8.59
N VAL A 25 6.96 -4.24 7.70
CA VAL A 25 5.68 -3.63 8.04
C VAL A 25 4.61 -4.03 7.03
N ILE A 26 3.52 -4.61 7.54
CA ILE A 26 2.31 -4.89 6.77
C ILE A 26 1.41 -3.65 6.85
N MET A 27 0.95 -3.17 5.69
CA MET A 27 0.22 -1.91 5.58
C MET A 27 -1.21 -2.14 5.02
N PRO A 28 -2.21 -2.46 5.87
CA PRO A 28 -3.62 -2.40 5.46
C PRO A 28 -4.11 -0.95 5.39
N GLY A 29 -5.18 -0.67 4.64
CA GLY A 29 -5.80 0.66 4.63
C GLY A 29 -6.62 0.93 5.89
N ASP A 30 -7.53 0.00 6.23
CA ASP A 30 -8.44 0.13 7.35
C ASP A 30 -7.77 -0.19 8.70
N PRO A 31 -7.82 0.72 9.69
CA PRO A 31 -7.33 0.49 11.05
C PRO A 31 -7.88 -0.79 11.70
N LYS A 32 -9.15 -1.13 11.45
CA LYS A 32 -9.78 -2.34 11.99
C LYS A 32 -9.15 -3.64 11.48
N ARG A 33 -8.44 -3.61 10.37
CA ARG A 33 -7.69 -4.77 9.87
C ARG A 33 -6.37 -4.98 10.60
N CYS A 34 -5.81 -3.95 11.24
CA CYS A 34 -4.55 -4.08 11.97
C CYS A 34 -4.64 -5.11 13.10
N VAL A 35 -5.69 -5.07 13.92
CA VAL A 35 -5.87 -6.05 14.99
C VAL A 35 -6.07 -7.47 14.45
N LYS A 36 -6.80 -7.63 13.34
CA LYS A 36 -7.02 -8.94 12.71
C LYS A 36 -5.73 -9.55 12.17
N ILE A 37 -4.89 -8.72 11.53
CA ILE A 37 -3.60 -9.16 11.00
C ILE A 37 -2.62 -9.44 12.13
N ALA A 38 -2.61 -8.60 13.17
CA ALA A 38 -1.75 -8.78 14.34
C ALA A 38 -1.99 -10.11 15.07
N GLN A 39 -3.18 -10.71 14.97
CA GLN A 39 -3.49 -12.04 15.54
C GLN A 39 -2.65 -13.18 14.93
N TYR A 40 -2.02 -12.96 13.78
CA TYR A 40 -1.09 -13.92 13.16
C TYR A 40 0.36 -13.74 13.61
N LEU A 41 0.64 -12.77 14.49
CA LEU A 41 1.95 -12.54 15.09
C LEU A 41 1.97 -13.11 16.50
N ASP A 42 3.15 -13.54 16.97
CA ASP A 42 3.36 -13.93 18.34
C ASP A 42 3.47 -12.67 19.23
N ASN A 43 2.76 -12.70 20.36
CA ASN A 43 2.74 -11.63 21.38
C ASN A 43 2.53 -10.22 20.81
N PRO A 44 1.46 -9.97 20.03
CA PRO A 44 1.21 -8.68 19.43
C PRO A 44 0.84 -7.63 20.48
N VAL A 45 1.45 -6.46 20.40
CA VAL A 45 1.20 -5.33 21.28
C VAL A 45 0.76 -4.12 20.46
N LEU A 46 -0.27 -3.41 20.94
CA LEU A 46 -0.66 -2.11 20.38
C LEU A 46 0.43 -1.09 20.72
N ILE A 47 1.06 -0.50 19.71
CA ILE A 47 2.14 0.49 19.87
C ILE A 47 1.59 1.91 19.84
N ALA A 48 0.66 2.17 18.92
CA ALA A 48 0.03 3.48 18.76
C ALA A 48 -1.33 3.36 18.10
N ASP A 49 -2.22 4.27 18.47
CA ASP A 49 -3.53 4.48 17.83
C ASP A 49 -3.74 6.00 17.73
N ASN A 50 -3.51 6.55 16.55
CA ASN A 50 -3.62 7.98 16.30
C ASN A 50 -4.10 8.27 14.88
N ARG A 51 -5.16 9.04 14.74
CA ARG A 51 -5.81 9.35 13.46
C ARG A 51 -6.23 8.06 12.74
N GLU A 52 -5.88 7.94 11.46
CA GLU A 52 -6.06 6.73 10.65
C GLU A 52 -4.95 5.68 10.86
N TYR A 53 -3.96 5.94 11.69
CA TYR A 53 -2.78 5.10 11.90
C TYR A 53 -2.89 4.31 13.20
N VAL A 54 -3.12 3.02 13.06
CA VAL A 54 -3.08 2.05 14.17
C VAL A 54 -1.91 1.11 13.94
N THR A 55 -1.01 1.01 14.91
CA THR A 55 0.19 0.17 14.81
C THR A 55 0.21 -0.91 15.88
N TYR A 56 0.33 -2.16 15.45
CA TYR A 56 0.66 -3.30 16.28
C TYR A 56 2.04 -3.83 15.92
N THR A 57 2.76 -4.35 16.91
CA THR A 57 4.06 -5.02 16.71
C THR A 57 4.07 -6.33 17.48
N GLY A 58 4.55 -7.37 16.83
CA GLY A 58 4.77 -8.69 17.42
C GLY A 58 5.96 -9.38 16.74
N THR A 59 6.03 -10.69 16.82
CA THR A 59 7.05 -11.48 16.12
C THR A 59 6.40 -12.52 15.19
N LEU A 60 7.10 -12.87 14.13
CA LEU A 60 6.79 -13.98 13.25
C LEU A 60 8.10 -14.72 12.98
N ASP A 61 8.17 -16.01 13.32
CA ASP A 61 9.41 -16.80 13.24
C ASP A 61 10.61 -16.09 13.90
N GLN A 62 10.39 -15.53 15.09
CA GLN A 62 11.36 -14.74 15.89
C GLN A 62 11.79 -13.40 15.25
N VAL A 63 11.24 -13.02 14.12
CA VAL A 63 11.49 -11.73 13.47
C VAL A 63 10.43 -10.72 13.91
N LYS A 64 10.87 -9.52 14.33
CA LYS A 64 9.95 -8.44 14.69
C LYS A 64 9.24 -7.92 13.44
N VAL A 65 7.91 -7.96 13.47
CA VAL A 65 7.01 -7.52 12.38
C VAL A 65 6.01 -6.53 12.95
N SER A 66 5.72 -5.49 12.20
CA SER A 66 4.68 -4.53 12.55
C SER A 66 3.54 -4.55 11.53
N VAL A 67 2.37 -4.12 11.98
CA VAL A 67 1.19 -3.87 11.14
C VAL A 67 0.77 -2.44 11.40
N THR A 68 0.74 -1.61 10.36
CA THR A 68 0.34 -0.19 10.48
C THR A 68 -0.67 0.16 9.40
N SER A 69 -1.84 0.69 9.78
CA SER A 69 -2.82 1.17 8.80
C SER A 69 -2.35 2.43 8.10
N THR A 70 -2.78 2.59 6.85
CA THR A 70 -2.42 3.75 6.02
C THR A 70 -3.54 4.78 5.90
N GLY A 71 -4.78 4.43 6.29
CA GLY A 71 -5.93 5.16 5.80
C GLY A 71 -6.13 4.93 4.29
N ILE A 72 -6.78 5.86 3.62
CA ILE A 72 -7.08 5.82 2.19
C ILE A 72 -6.25 6.87 1.44
N GLY A 73 -5.65 6.43 0.35
CA GLY A 73 -5.01 7.30 -0.63
C GLY A 73 -3.51 7.53 -0.42
N GLY A 74 -2.90 8.05 -1.47
CA GLY A 74 -1.45 8.28 -1.56
C GLY A 74 -0.87 9.15 -0.45
N PRO A 75 -1.44 10.33 -0.13
CA PRO A 75 -0.89 11.23 0.89
C PRO A 75 -0.76 10.58 2.26
N SER A 76 -1.81 9.90 2.72
CA SER A 76 -1.82 9.24 4.02
C SER A 76 -0.85 8.05 4.06
N ALA A 77 -0.82 7.24 2.99
CA ALA A 77 0.10 6.11 2.88
C ALA A 77 1.58 6.55 2.83
N ALA A 78 1.88 7.65 2.13
CA ALA A 78 3.22 8.23 2.05
C ALA A 78 3.72 8.72 3.41
N ILE A 79 2.87 9.43 4.17
CA ILE A 79 3.19 9.87 5.54
C ILE A 79 3.54 8.67 6.42
N ALA A 80 2.72 7.61 6.39
CA ALA A 80 2.98 6.40 7.17
C ALA A 80 4.34 5.79 6.82
N MET A 81 4.65 5.60 5.53
CA MET A 81 5.91 5.00 5.09
C MET A 81 7.12 5.85 5.49
N GLU A 82 7.07 7.16 5.27
CA GLU A 82 8.12 8.11 5.68
C GLU A 82 8.44 7.99 7.17
N GLU A 83 7.43 8.03 8.00
CA GLU A 83 7.60 8.01 9.46
C GLU A 83 8.01 6.62 9.97
N LEU A 84 7.52 5.53 9.36
CA LEU A 84 7.96 4.17 9.65
C LEU A 84 9.44 3.94 9.27
N CYS A 85 9.89 4.49 8.14
CA CYS A 85 11.32 4.44 7.75
C CYS A 85 12.20 5.15 8.80
N ARG A 86 11.76 6.28 9.34
CA ARG A 86 12.48 6.98 10.42
C ARG A 86 12.57 6.15 11.70
N CYS A 87 11.60 5.27 11.92
CA CYS A 87 11.60 4.33 13.06
C CYS A 87 12.41 3.06 12.79
N GLY A 88 12.94 2.86 11.58
CA GLY A 88 13.82 1.75 11.22
C GLY A 88 13.20 0.65 10.35
N ALA A 89 11.99 0.85 9.82
CA ALA A 89 11.41 -0.04 8.82
C ALA A 89 12.09 0.11 7.45
N ASP A 90 12.30 -1.01 6.74
CA ASP A 90 12.96 -1.05 5.44
C ASP A 90 12.26 -1.93 4.40
N THR A 91 11.22 -2.64 4.80
CA THR A 91 10.47 -3.54 3.92
C THR A 91 8.97 -3.47 4.23
N PHE A 92 8.19 -3.18 3.20
CA PHE A 92 6.77 -2.93 3.32
C PHE A 92 5.95 -3.85 2.44
N ILE A 93 4.82 -4.33 2.95
CA ILE A 93 3.85 -5.12 2.22
C ILE A 93 2.49 -4.43 2.34
N ARG A 94 2.06 -3.79 1.26
CA ARG A 94 0.70 -3.26 1.17
C ARG A 94 -0.27 -4.42 0.95
N ILE A 95 -1.27 -4.53 1.82
CA ILE A 95 -2.39 -5.45 1.62
C ILE A 95 -3.69 -4.67 1.59
N GLY A 96 -4.50 -4.89 0.56
CA GLY A 96 -5.69 -4.08 0.34
C GLY A 96 -6.83 -4.87 -0.28
N THR A 97 -7.83 -4.12 -0.67
CA THR A 97 -8.90 -4.56 -1.57
C THR A 97 -8.78 -3.79 -2.87
N CYS A 98 -9.21 -4.39 -3.97
CA CYS A 98 -9.21 -3.75 -5.28
C CYS A 98 -10.50 -4.06 -6.03
N GLY A 99 -10.78 -3.27 -7.07
CA GLY A 99 -11.82 -3.57 -8.04
C GLY A 99 -11.21 -4.22 -9.28
N GLY A 100 -11.60 -5.47 -9.61
CA GLY A 100 -11.14 -6.14 -10.83
C GLY A 100 -11.54 -5.36 -12.09
N MET A 101 -10.61 -5.23 -13.04
CA MET A 101 -10.80 -4.54 -14.32
C MET A 101 -10.91 -5.51 -15.49
N GLN A 102 -10.34 -6.70 -15.39
CA GLN A 102 -10.42 -7.76 -16.40
C GLN A 102 -11.49 -8.78 -16.03
N THR A 103 -12.08 -9.40 -17.03
CA THR A 103 -13.19 -10.36 -16.84
C THR A 103 -12.75 -11.69 -16.23
N ASP A 104 -11.49 -12.02 -16.28
CA ASP A 104 -10.88 -13.20 -15.68
C ASP A 104 -10.43 -12.99 -14.22
N VAL A 105 -10.33 -11.74 -13.76
CA VAL A 105 -10.10 -11.41 -12.34
C VAL A 105 -11.42 -11.47 -11.58
N LYS A 106 -11.61 -12.54 -10.82
CA LYS A 106 -12.87 -12.80 -10.09
C LYS A 106 -12.82 -12.28 -8.66
N SER A 107 -13.99 -12.07 -8.08
CA SER A 107 -14.10 -11.77 -6.65
C SER A 107 -13.52 -12.92 -5.83
N GLY A 108 -12.59 -12.61 -4.94
CA GLY A 108 -11.86 -13.58 -4.13
C GLY A 108 -10.51 -14.00 -4.71
N ASP A 109 -10.17 -13.60 -5.95
CA ASP A 109 -8.83 -13.79 -6.49
C ASP A 109 -7.84 -12.81 -5.88
N ILE A 110 -6.60 -13.25 -5.71
CA ILE A 110 -5.51 -12.39 -5.26
C ILE A 110 -4.88 -11.70 -6.46
N VAL A 111 -4.70 -10.38 -6.38
CA VAL A 111 -3.92 -9.62 -7.36
C VAL A 111 -2.59 -9.19 -6.73
N VAL A 112 -1.47 -9.67 -7.27
CA VAL A 112 -0.11 -9.24 -6.90
C VAL A 112 0.36 -8.23 -7.94
N SER A 113 0.62 -7.00 -7.51
CA SER A 113 0.99 -5.89 -8.39
C SER A 113 2.45 -5.99 -8.84
N THR A 114 2.67 -5.88 -10.14
CA THR A 114 4.02 -5.78 -10.75
C THR A 114 4.37 -4.37 -11.21
N GLY A 115 3.43 -3.45 -11.10
CA GLY A 115 3.54 -2.04 -11.41
C GLY A 115 2.22 -1.34 -11.16
N ALA A 116 2.24 -0.03 -11.08
CA ALA A 116 1.03 0.77 -10.87
C ALA A 116 0.96 1.97 -11.82
N ILE A 117 -0.21 2.22 -12.36
CA ILE A 117 -0.49 3.43 -13.15
C ILE A 117 -0.56 4.62 -12.19
N ARG A 118 0.28 5.62 -12.43
CA ARG A 118 0.39 6.84 -11.62
C ARG A 118 -0.71 7.86 -11.96
N MET A 119 -1.95 7.53 -11.62
CA MET A 119 -3.10 8.42 -11.80
C MET A 119 -3.45 9.19 -10.50
N GLU A 120 -2.49 9.38 -9.63
CA GLU A 120 -2.58 10.08 -8.36
C GLU A 120 -1.54 11.21 -8.27
N GLY A 121 -1.71 12.12 -7.32
CA GLY A 121 -0.86 13.30 -7.19
C GLY A 121 0.40 13.08 -6.36
N THR A 122 0.34 12.23 -5.34
CA THR A 122 1.42 12.07 -4.35
C THR A 122 2.75 11.68 -4.98
N SER A 123 2.74 10.66 -5.85
CA SER A 123 3.98 10.19 -6.47
C SER A 123 4.66 11.25 -7.35
N ARG A 124 3.90 12.22 -7.86
CA ARG A 124 4.43 13.30 -8.70
C ARG A 124 5.26 14.30 -7.91
N GLU A 125 5.03 14.40 -6.59
CA GLU A 125 5.83 15.24 -5.70
C GLU A 125 7.13 14.54 -5.25
N TYR A 126 7.26 13.22 -5.47
CA TYR A 126 8.46 12.44 -5.16
C TYR A 126 9.35 12.20 -6.38
N ALA A 127 8.77 12.05 -7.57
CA ALA A 127 9.54 11.76 -8.79
C ALA A 127 8.82 12.28 -10.05
N PRO A 128 9.56 12.62 -11.13
CA PRO A 128 8.98 12.93 -12.44
C PRO A 128 8.01 11.85 -12.91
N ILE A 129 7.01 12.22 -13.72
CA ILE A 129 5.96 11.28 -14.15
C ILE A 129 6.51 10.10 -14.97
N GLU A 130 7.63 10.31 -15.65
CA GLU A 130 8.33 9.32 -16.45
C GLU A 130 9.00 8.21 -15.61
N PHE A 131 9.25 8.46 -14.32
CA PHE A 131 9.76 7.43 -13.41
C PHE A 131 8.65 6.41 -13.11
N PRO A 132 8.86 5.12 -13.40
CA PRO A 132 7.80 4.12 -13.25
C PRO A 132 7.51 3.80 -11.78
N ALA A 133 6.23 3.59 -11.46
CA ALA A 133 5.82 3.05 -10.16
C ALA A 133 5.91 1.52 -10.19
N VAL A 134 7.03 0.98 -9.73
CA VAL A 134 7.31 -0.47 -9.71
C VAL A 134 7.64 -0.94 -8.29
N PRO A 135 7.14 -2.12 -7.87
CA PRO A 135 7.48 -2.71 -6.59
C PRO A 135 8.88 -3.34 -6.60
N ASP A 136 9.39 -3.65 -5.42
CA ASP A 136 10.59 -4.47 -5.27
C ASP A 136 10.35 -5.90 -5.78
N LEU A 137 11.24 -6.39 -6.64
CA LEU A 137 11.10 -7.70 -7.28
C LEU A 137 11.16 -8.84 -6.27
N THR A 138 11.98 -8.72 -5.23
CA THR A 138 12.12 -9.77 -4.20
C THR A 138 10.84 -9.90 -3.38
N VAL A 139 10.25 -8.78 -2.97
CA VAL A 139 8.97 -8.75 -2.25
C VAL A 139 7.85 -9.28 -3.13
N THR A 140 7.78 -8.85 -4.39
CA THR A 140 6.77 -9.33 -5.36
C THR A 140 6.86 -10.85 -5.56
N ASN A 141 8.05 -11.39 -5.77
CA ASN A 141 8.26 -12.83 -5.91
C ASN A 141 7.87 -13.61 -4.64
N ALA A 142 8.13 -13.04 -3.46
CA ALA A 142 7.71 -13.66 -2.19
C ALA A 142 6.18 -13.73 -2.08
N LEU A 143 5.47 -12.66 -2.46
CA LEU A 143 4.00 -12.63 -2.49
C LEU A 143 3.42 -13.65 -3.48
N VAL A 144 3.98 -13.74 -4.69
CA VAL A 144 3.58 -14.75 -5.69
C VAL A 144 3.80 -16.17 -5.16
N LYS A 145 4.97 -16.42 -4.55
CA LYS A 145 5.27 -17.73 -3.94
C LYS A 145 4.28 -18.08 -2.83
N ALA A 146 3.92 -17.10 -1.99
CA ALA A 146 2.95 -17.28 -0.92
C ALA A 146 1.55 -17.61 -1.47
N ALA A 147 1.06 -16.89 -2.47
CA ALA A 147 -0.22 -17.14 -3.13
C ALA A 147 -0.26 -18.58 -3.71
N LYS A 148 0.78 -18.98 -4.45
CA LYS A 148 0.92 -20.33 -4.99
C LYS A 148 0.90 -21.41 -3.90
N SER A 149 1.65 -21.21 -2.82
CA SER A 149 1.76 -22.22 -1.73
C SER A 149 0.46 -22.44 -0.99
N LYS A 150 -0.44 -21.44 -0.99
CA LYS A 150 -1.76 -21.53 -0.36
C LYS A 150 -2.85 -22.05 -1.31
N GLY A 151 -2.54 -22.21 -2.60
CA GLY A 151 -3.50 -22.68 -3.59
C GLY A 151 -4.60 -21.67 -3.92
N TYR A 152 -4.43 -20.40 -3.61
CA TYR A 152 -5.40 -19.36 -3.97
C TYR A 152 -5.28 -19.02 -5.46
N PRO A 153 -6.41 -18.80 -6.15
CA PRO A 153 -6.38 -18.16 -7.47
C PRO A 153 -5.70 -16.80 -7.35
N PHE A 154 -4.78 -16.50 -8.26
CA PHE A 154 -4.07 -15.22 -8.23
C PHE A 154 -3.65 -14.76 -9.62
N HIS A 155 -3.54 -13.46 -9.76
CA HIS A 155 -3.08 -12.76 -10.96
C HIS A 155 -1.86 -11.90 -10.63
N THR A 156 -0.99 -11.70 -11.61
CA THR A 156 0.16 -10.80 -11.49
C THR A 156 0.15 -9.82 -12.65
N GLY A 157 0.23 -8.53 -12.37
CA GLY A 157 0.20 -7.51 -13.42
C GLY A 157 0.10 -6.10 -12.88
N VAL A 158 -0.16 -5.17 -13.81
CA VAL A 158 -0.28 -3.76 -13.50
C VAL A 158 -1.65 -3.47 -12.87
N VAL A 159 -1.66 -2.59 -11.86
CA VAL A 159 -2.87 -2.05 -11.24
C VAL A 159 -3.02 -0.56 -11.53
N GLN A 160 -4.23 -0.04 -11.53
CA GLN A 160 -4.46 1.40 -11.57
C GLN A 160 -4.50 1.95 -10.15
N CYS A 161 -3.70 3.00 -9.89
CA CYS A 161 -3.74 3.75 -8.64
C CYS A 161 -4.32 5.14 -8.87
N LYS A 162 -5.40 5.49 -8.17
CA LYS A 162 -6.15 6.74 -8.35
C LYS A 162 -6.39 7.46 -7.02
N ASP A 163 -6.68 8.76 -7.08
CA ASP A 163 -7.08 9.58 -5.93
C ASP A 163 -8.60 9.65 -5.73
N SER A 164 -9.38 9.51 -6.79
CA SER A 164 -10.83 9.67 -6.71
C SER A 164 -11.57 8.35 -6.86
N PHE A 165 -12.09 7.83 -5.74
CA PHE A 165 -12.96 6.64 -5.74
C PHE A 165 -14.18 6.83 -6.64
N TYR A 166 -14.91 7.92 -6.45
CA TYR A 166 -16.11 8.22 -7.25
C TYR A 166 -15.81 8.72 -8.67
N GLY A 167 -14.57 9.05 -8.99
CA GLY A 167 -14.12 9.30 -10.35
C GLY A 167 -14.13 8.05 -11.21
N GLN A 168 -13.98 6.87 -10.60
CA GLN A 168 -14.10 5.58 -11.28
C GLN A 168 -15.54 5.05 -11.29
N HIS A 169 -16.25 5.10 -10.16
CA HIS A 169 -17.55 4.45 -10.01
C HIS A 169 -18.72 5.26 -10.58
N GLU A 170 -18.57 6.58 -10.66
CA GLU A 170 -19.58 7.51 -11.15
C GLU A 170 -18.94 8.60 -12.03
N PRO A 171 -18.18 8.22 -13.09
CA PRO A 171 -17.43 9.18 -13.90
C PRO A 171 -18.34 10.19 -14.60
N GLU A 172 -19.57 9.79 -14.97
CA GLU A 172 -20.52 10.64 -15.68
C GLU A 172 -20.95 11.87 -14.84
N ARG A 173 -20.85 11.77 -13.53
CA ARG A 173 -21.14 12.89 -12.61
C ARG A 173 -20.00 13.91 -12.51
N LYS A 174 -18.87 13.65 -13.15
CA LYS A 174 -17.68 14.50 -13.07
C LYS A 174 -17.54 15.38 -14.30
N PRO A 175 -17.13 16.66 -14.14
CA PRO A 175 -16.87 17.54 -15.28
C PRO A 175 -15.87 16.96 -16.29
N VAL A 176 -14.94 16.12 -15.83
CA VAL A 176 -13.91 15.43 -16.63
C VAL A 176 -14.27 13.97 -16.94
N GLY A 177 -15.55 13.60 -16.84
CA GLY A 177 -16.01 12.22 -17.00
C GLY A 177 -15.59 11.58 -18.31
N TYR A 178 -15.59 12.33 -19.42
CA TYR A 178 -15.12 11.89 -20.73
C TYR A 178 -13.66 11.40 -20.69
N ASP A 179 -12.76 12.12 -20.02
CA ASP A 179 -11.34 11.75 -19.89
C ASP A 179 -11.17 10.50 -19.01
N LEU A 180 -11.94 10.41 -17.92
CA LEU A 180 -11.91 9.25 -17.02
C LEU A 180 -12.38 7.97 -17.74
N LEU A 181 -13.46 8.04 -18.52
CA LEU A 181 -13.98 6.92 -19.29
C LEU A 181 -13.00 6.46 -20.39
N HIS A 182 -12.42 7.39 -21.12
CA HIS A 182 -11.44 7.06 -22.17
C HIS A 182 -10.17 6.42 -21.57
N LYS A 183 -9.65 6.95 -20.46
CA LYS A 183 -8.51 6.36 -19.77
C LYS A 183 -8.83 4.96 -19.25
N TRP A 184 -9.99 4.77 -18.63
CA TRP A 184 -10.43 3.47 -18.14
C TRP A 184 -10.45 2.42 -19.25
N GLU A 185 -11.00 2.76 -20.41
CA GLU A 185 -11.02 1.86 -21.56
C GLU A 185 -9.62 1.53 -22.07
N ALA A 186 -8.75 2.54 -22.18
CA ALA A 186 -7.36 2.34 -22.58
C ALA A 186 -6.61 1.40 -21.61
N TRP A 187 -6.80 1.54 -20.31
CA TRP A 187 -6.14 0.65 -19.34
C TRP A 187 -6.67 -0.78 -19.36
N LYS A 188 -7.97 -0.97 -19.63
CA LYS A 188 -8.51 -2.31 -19.88
C LYS A 188 -7.87 -2.96 -21.10
N GLN A 189 -7.75 -2.22 -22.20
CA GLN A 189 -7.11 -2.71 -23.43
C GLN A 189 -5.61 -3.02 -23.22
N LEU A 190 -4.93 -2.30 -22.32
CA LEU A 190 -3.54 -2.55 -21.93
C LEU A 190 -3.40 -3.71 -20.92
N GLY A 191 -4.49 -4.35 -20.51
CA GLY A 191 -4.46 -5.48 -19.59
C GLY A 191 -4.27 -5.09 -18.10
N CYS A 192 -4.62 -3.86 -17.72
CA CYS A 192 -4.62 -3.49 -16.30
C CYS A 192 -5.59 -4.38 -15.52
N LEU A 193 -5.11 -5.03 -14.46
CA LEU A 193 -5.84 -6.09 -13.76
C LEU A 193 -6.90 -5.57 -12.80
N ALA A 194 -6.57 -4.53 -12.06
CA ALA A 194 -7.40 -4.05 -10.96
C ALA A 194 -7.13 -2.58 -10.65
N SER A 195 -8.03 -1.98 -9.88
CA SER A 195 -7.96 -0.58 -9.47
C SER A 195 -7.95 -0.45 -7.95
N GLU A 196 -7.04 0.37 -7.42
CA GLU A 196 -6.84 0.66 -6.00
C GLU A 196 -6.38 2.11 -5.80
N MET A 197 -5.86 2.51 -4.61
CA MET A 197 -5.64 3.93 -4.33
C MET A 197 -4.26 4.28 -3.72
N GLU A 198 -3.32 3.33 -3.51
CA GLU A 198 -2.08 3.61 -2.78
C GLU A 198 -0.77 3.11 -3.43
N SER A 199 -0.82 2.08 -4.28
CA SER A 199 0.39 1.41 -4.76
C SER A 199 1.35 2.31 -5.51
N ALA A 200 0.87 3.17 -6.40
CA ALA A 200 1.78 4.03 -7.16
C ALA A 200 2.55 4.99 -6.24
N ALA A 201 1.86 5.60 -5.29
CA ALA A 201 2.49 6.46 -4.29
C ALA A 201 3.53 5.66 -3.48
N LEU A 202 3.14 4.51 -2.92
CA LEU A 202 4.04 3.69 -2.09
C LEU A 202 5.27 3.20 -2.86
N PHE A 203 5.13 2.78 -4.13
CA PHE A 203 6.25 2.30 -4.94
C PHE A 203 7.26 3.42 -5.22
N VAL A 204 6.78 4.61 -5.56
CA VAL A 204 7.66 5.74 -5.84
C VAL A 204 8.29 6.30 -4.56
N VAL A 205 7.53 6.41 -3.47
CA VAL A 205 8.05 6.83 -2.15
C VAL A 205 9.12 5.85 -1.66
N ALA A 206 8.88 4.54 -1.75
CA ALA A 206 9.85 3.52 -1.37
C ALA A 206 11.15 3.63 -2.18
N SER A 207 11.06 3.86 -3.50
CA SER A 207 12.23 4.10 -4.36
C SER A 207 13.01 5.34 -3.92
N SER A 208 12.31 6.43 -3.58
CA SER A 208 12.90 7.68 -3.08
C SER A 208 13.62 7.49 -1.74
N LEU A 209 13.09 6.62 -0.87
CA LEU A 209 13.65 6.33 0.45
C LEU A 209 14.69 5.20 0.45
N GLY A 210 14.89 4.52 -0.67
CA GLY A 210 15.80 3.37 -0.76
C GLY A 210 15.34 2.15 0.03
N VAL A 211 14.02 1.93 0.14
CA VAL A 211 13.40 0.82 0.87
C VAL A 211 12.59 -0.08 -0.09
N ARG A 212 12.20 -1.25 0.38
CA ARG A 212 11.50 -2.26 -0.42
C ARG A 212 10.01 -2.22 -0.16
N VAL A 213 9.22 -2.37 -1.21
CA VAL A 213 7.75 -2.46 -1.09
C VAL A 213 7.18 -3.41 -2.14
N GLY A 214 6.13 -4.13 -1.77
CA GLY A 214 5.27 -4.87 -2.68
C GLY A 214 3.81 -4.74 -2.26
N SER A 215 2.89 -5.08 -3.15
CA SER A 215 1.46 -5.03 -2.84
C SER A 215 0.70 -6.23 -3.36
N CYS A 216 -0.30 -6.64 -2.57
CA CYS A 216 -1.30 -7.63 -2.98
C CYS A 216 -2.69 -7.21 -2.51
N PHE A 217 -3.69 -7.63 -3.25
CA PHE A 217 -5.09 -7.24 -3.07
C PHE A 217 -6.01 -8.44 -3.20
N LEU A 218 -7.17 -8.29 -2.58
CA LEU A 218 -8.30 -9.19 -2.70
C LEU A 218 -9.48 -8.47 -3.34
#